data_767f73ad12975848d04aef33b4929716
#
_entry.id   767f73ad12975848d04aef33b4929716
#
_cell.length_a   1.000
_cell.length_b   1.000
_cell.length_c   1.000
_cell.angle_alpha   90.00
_cell.angle_beta   90.00
_cell.angle_gamma   90.00
#
_symmetry.space_group_name_H-M   'P 1'
#
loop_
_entity.id
_entity.type
_entity.pdbx_description
1 polymer ?
#
loop_
_entity_poly.entity_id
_entity_poly.type
_entity_poly.pdbx_seq_one_letter_code
_entity_poly.pdbx_strand_id
1 'polypeptide(L)'
;MSFRPGPRASALLSLVAGGLAAIAQPPFGILPGLLGYALLAHLVDLAPALRPLRAAFWRGWLCGFAYFFVGCWWVAEAFMVDARGQGWMAPFAAALLPAGLGLFWGAALVIYRWLRPERPWRPLVLAGALTAFEWLRGHVLTGFPWNLPGETWPAGGAISQAAAWVGAYGLTWITLAAAAGFAAPLTERGRWSRFAPPALAICGLVALWGGGALRLRHPVAPDPAAPVIRIVQPDVRQEAKYSGDNLRSIFTRYLSLTAAPAQGRAPDVVVWSEGAIPNLSADELLSPGGGWAEAIRDALHPGETLMMGAYRLAGPQARPRAYNSLIAALATPHGMQETGVYDKHRLVPFGEYLPAESVLKPLGFKDLAHISDSFDAGPPPRPMSPAGLPPVQALICYESLFPDLVRDAVNTGPVRPAWIVNVSNDSWFGVTSGPLQHLNQASYRAIEEGLPIVRATPTGVSAIIDAYGRIVPGRALGLGRTGVIDGALPRALPITTYGRAGEGPLALLLALSLAAAFPGLQALAKQLAMTSSAGWRKHRLPSVR
;
A
#
# COMPACT_ATOMS: atom_id res chain seq x y z
N MET A 1 30.29 20.98 -23.03
CA MET A 1 28.93 21.52 -23.33
C MET A 1 27.90 20.67 -22.59
N SER A 2 27.11 21.26 -21.70
CA SER A 2 26.00 20.51 -21.08
C SER A 2 24.89 20.38 -22.12
N PHE A 3 24.55 19.16 -22.46
CA PHE A 3 23.41 18.87 -23.36
C PHE A 3 22.12 19.44 -22.70
N ARG A 4 21.51 20.40 -23.35
CA ARG A 4 20.19 20.95 -22.97
C ARG A 4 19.14 20.42 -23.94
N PRO A 5 18.34 19.45 -23.54
CA PRO A 5 17.34 18.88 -24.43
C PRO A 5 16.29 19.95 -24.81
N GLY A 6 15.88 19.98 -26.08
CA GLY A 6 14.78 20.80 -26.57
C GLY A 6 13.44 20.36 -25.92
N PRO A 7 12.34 21.12 -26.14
CA PRO A 7 11.06 20.84 -25.49
C PRO A 7 10.52 19.42 -25.71
N ARG A 8 10.58 18.92 -26.96
CA ARG A 8 10.12 17.56 -27.32
C ARG A 8 10.99 16.48 -26.65
N ALA A 9 12.32 16.64 -26.68
CA ALA A 9 13.24 15.71 -26.02
C ALA A 9 13.06 15.73 -24.50
N SER A 10 12.83 16.90 -23.89
CA SER A 10 12.52 16.99 -22.45
C SER A 10 11.22 16.26 -22.08
N ALA A 11 10.17 16.37 -22.92
CA ALA A 11 8.92 15.67 -22.70
C ALA A 11 9.11 14.14 -22.79
N LEU A 12 9.78 13.66 -23.83
CA LEU A 12 10.08 12.23 -23.99
C LEU A 12 10.93 11.69 -22.84
N LEU A 13 11.98 12.41 -22.44
CA LEU A 13 12.83 12.00 -21.32
C LEU A 13 12.08 12.02 -19.98
N SER A 14 11.08 12.89 -19.81
CA SER A 14 10.22 12.87 -18.60
C SER A 14 9.33 11.63 -18.57
N LEU A 15 8.76 11.23 -19.71
CA LEU A 15 8.01 9.96 -19.82
C LEU A 15 8.91 8.75 -19.54
N VAL A 16 10.11 8.73 -20.12
CA VAL A 16 11.10 7.68 -19.88
C VAL A 16 11.48 7.61 -18.39
N ALA A 17 11.69 8.77 -17.74
CA ALA A 17 12.00 8.83 -16.31
C ALA A 17 10.90 8.19 -15.45
N GLY A 18 9.63 8.48 -15.75
CA GLY A 18 8.49 7.88 -15.07
C GLY A 18 8.36 6.37 -15.30
N GLY A 19 8.49 5.94 -16.56
CA GLY A 19 8.47 4.53 -16.92
C GLY A 19 9.59 3.72 -16.24
N LEU A 20 10.82 4.27 -16.22
CA LEU A 20 11.94 3.66 -15.48
C LEU A 20 11.63 3.54 -13.99
N ALA A 21 11.14 4.59 -13.34
CA ALA A 21 10.78 4.56 -11.93
C ALA A 21 9.67 3.52 -11.65
N ALA A 22 8.70 3.37 -12.57
CA ALA A 22 7.61 2.42 -12.42
C ALA A 22 8.06 0.96 -12.47
N ILE A 23 9.00 0.61 -13.38
CA ILE A 23 9.51 -0.76 -13.48
C ILE A 23 10.42 -1.15 -12.30
N ALA A 24 10.82 -0.20 -11.47
CA ALA A 24 11.48 -0.50 -10.21
C ALA A 24 10.50 -1.06 -9.16
N GLN A 25 9.19 -0.81 -9.30
CA GLN A 25 8.16 -1.33 -8.41
C GLN A 25 7.93 -2.84 -8.62
N PRO A 26 7.51 -3.58 -7.57
CA PRO A 26 7.00 -4.94 -7.74
C PRO A 26 5.82 -4.98 -8.75
N PRO A 27 5.66 -6.07 -9.51
CA PRO A 27 6.47 -7.29 -9.50
C PRO A 27 7.72 -7.22 -10.36
N PHE A 28 7.98 -6.10 -11.08
CA PHE A 28 9.10 -5.99 -12.01
C PHE A 28 10.45 -5.98 -11.28
N GLY A 29 10.58 -5.18 -10.21
CA GLY A 29 11.75 -5.17 -9.32
C GLY A 29 13.06 -4.74 -9.99
N ILE A 30 13.00 -4.00 -11.12
CA ILE A 30 14.18 -3.55 -11.87
C ILE A 30 14.76 -2.31 -11.18
N LEU A 31 15.50 -2.51 -10.09
CA LEU A 31 16.02 -1.45 -9.22
C LEU A 31 16.80 -0.33 -9.94
N PRO A 32 17.58 -0.58 -11.03
CA PRO A 32 18.17 0.52 -11.82
C PRO A 32 17.14 1.53 -12.34
N GLY A 33 15.87 1.17 -12.41
CA GLY A 33 14.77 2.08 -12.75
C GLY A 33 14.64 3.27 -11.79
N LEU A 34 15.13 3.17 -10.54
CA LEU A 34 15.22 4.29 -9.59
C LEU A 34 16.02 5.48 -10.15
N LEU A 35 16.92 5.25 -11.11
CA LEU A 35 17.60 6.34 -11.83
C LEU A 35 16.64 7.24 -12.63
N GLY A 36 15.39 6.81 -12.84
CA GLY A 36 14.33 7.66 -13.35
C GLY A 36 14.11 8.91 -12.51
N TYR A 37 14.18 8.82 -11.19
CA TYR A 37 14.10 9.98 -10.30
C TYR A 37 15.31 10.92 -10.43
N ALA A 38 16.51 10.37 -10.64
CA ALA A 38 17.71 11.16 -10.91
C ALA A 38 17.58 11.92 -12.25
N LEU A 39 17.08 11.25 -13.28
CA LEU A 39 16.80 11.86 -14.58
C LEU A 39 15.77 12.98 -14.45
N LEU A 40 14.68 12.76 -13.72
CA LEU A 40 13.66 13.77 -13.45
C LEU A 40 14.26 14.99 -12.74
N ALA A 41 15.05 14.79 -11.67
CA ALA A 41 15.75 15.85 -10.96
C ALA A 41 16.62 16.69 -11.91
N HIS A 42 17.44 16.01 -12.71
CA HIS A 42 18.29 16.66 -13.72
C HIS A 42 17.48 17.49 -14.72
N LEU A 43 16.41 16.91 -15.27
CA LEU A 43 15.54 17.61 -16.22
C LEU A 43 14.93 18.88 -15.60
N VAL A 44 14.41 18.80 -14.36
CA VAL A 44 13.79 19.95 -13.70
C VAL A 44 14.80 21.05 -13.42
N ASP A 45 16.02 20.71 -13.06
CA ASP A 45 17.12 21.68 -12.87
C ASP A 45 17.51 22.39 -14.17
N LEU A 46 17.36 21.73 -15.33
CA LEU A 46 17.54 22.30 -16.67
C LEU A 46 16.32 23.08 -17.18
N ALA A 47 15.31 23.36 -16.36
CA ALA A 47 14.13 24.12 -16.78
C ALA A 47 14.53 25.51 -17.31
N PRO A 48 13.95 25.97 -18.45
CA PRO A 48 14.30 27.23 -19.07
C PRO A 48 13.99 28.42 -18.15
N ALA A 49 14.85 29.46 -18.20
CA ALA A 49 14.75 30.63 -17.32
C ALA A 49 13.46 31.43 -17.49
N LEU A 50 12.91 31.50 -18.71
CA LEU A 50 11.73 32.29 -19.05
C LEU A 50 10.45 31.78 -18.39
N ARG A 51 10.27 30.45 -18.26
CA ARG A 51 9.06 29.85 -17.66
C ARG A 51 9.42 28.60 -16.84
N PRO A 52 10.22 28.77 -15.77
CA PRO A 52 10.81 27.64 -15.05
C PRO A 52 9.77 26.77 -14.32
N LEU A 53 8.76 27.40 -13.71
CA LEU A 53 7.71 26.69 -12.97
C LEU A 53 6.79 25.90 -13.90
N ARG A 54 6.41 26.50 -15.04
CA ARG A 54 5.61 25.79 -16.06
C ARG A 54 6.35 24.59 -16.61
N ALA A 55 7.65 24.72 -16.86
CA ALA A 55 8.46 23.61 -17.35
C ALA A 55 8.62 22.50 -16.28
N ALA A 56 8.77 22.87 -15.02
CA ALA A 56 8.82 21.94 -13.89
C ALA A 56 7.49 21.16 -13.77
N PHE A 57 6.36 21.87 -13.81
CA PHE A 57 5.04 21.24 -13.79
C PHE A 57 4.89 20.16 -14.88
N TRP A 58 5.12 20.53 -16.15
CA TRP A 58 4.91 19.57 -17.24
C TRP A 58 5.89 18.39 -17.22
N ARG A 59 7.14 18.61 -16.78
CA ARG A 59 8.11 17.51 -16.60
C ARG A 59 7.70 16.58 -15.47
N GLY A 60 7.23 17.12 -14.36
CA GLY A 60 6.69 16.35 -13.25
C GLY A 60 5.43 15.61 -13.63
N TRP A 61 4.49 16.28 -14.28
CA TRP A 61 3.24 15.67 -14.72
C TRP A 61 3.46 14.52 -15.72
N LEU A 62 4.31 14.71 -16.74
CA LEU A 62 4.64 13.65 -17.69
C LEU A 62 5.34 12.46 -17.05
N CYS A 63 6.25 12.74 -16.11
CA CYS A 63 6.92 11.68 -15.36
C CYS A 63 5.92 10.91 -14.48
N GLY A 64 5.09 11.62 -13.72
CA GLY A 64 4.04 11.02 -12.90
C GLY A 64 3.01 10.26 -13.73
N PHE A 65 2.58 10.83 -14.88
CA PHE A 65 1.71 10.13 -15.80
C PHE A 65 2.29 8.78 -16.24
N ALA A 66 3.52 8.76 -16.72
CA ALA A 66 4.17 7.54 -17.17
C ALA A 66 4.37 6.53 -16.02
N TYR A 67 4.74 7.03 -14.82
CA TYR A 67 4.88 6.21 -13.63
C TYR A 67 3.58 5.49 -13.27
N PHE A 68 2.48 6.22 -13.18
CA PHE A 68 1.19 5.65 -12.82
C PHE A 68 0.54 4.90 -13.97
N PHE A 69 0.80 5.28 -15.24
CA PHE A 69 0.33 4.52 -16.38
C PHE A 69 0.93 3.10 -16.40
N VAL A 70 2.23 2.98 -16.25
CA VAL A 70 2.91 1.67 -16.17
C VAL A 70 2.53 0.93 -14.87
N GLY A 71 2.38 1.66 -13.75
CA GLY A 71 2.10 1.08 -12.44
C GLY A 71 0.64 0.67 -12.23
N CYS A 72 -0.33 1.34 -12.88
CA CYS A 72 -1.76 1.18 -12.59
C CYS A 72 -2.62 0.90 -13.84
N TRP A 73 -2.04 0.49 -14.98
CA TRP A 73 -2.81 0.19 -16.20
C TRP A 73 -3.88 -0.89 -15.97
N TRP A 74 -3.64 -1.78 -14.98
CA TRP A 74 -4.56 -2.84 -14.58
C TRP A 74 -5.95 -2.33 -14.15
N VAL A 75 -6.11 -1.03 -13.87
CA VAL A 75 -7.45 -0.45 -13.60
C VAL A 75 -8.41 -0.66 -14.79
N ALA A 76 -7.89 -0.85 -15.99
CA ALA A 76 -8.66 -1.19 -17.18
C ALA A 76 -9.40 -2.53 -17.05
N GLU A 77 -8.83 -3.50 -16.31
CA GLU A 77 -9.42 -4.83 -16.12
C GLU A 77 -10.79 -4.77 -15.44
N ALA A 78 -11.00 -3.81 -14.52
CA ALA A 78 -12.30 -3.62 -13.87
C ALA A 78 -13.45 -3.38 -14.88
N PHE A 79 -13.15 -2.73 -16.00
CA PHE A 79 -14.12 -2.45 -17.07
C PHE A 79 -14.27 -3.61 -18.06
N MET A 80 -13.39 -4.61 -18.00
CA MET A 80 -13.46 -5.81 -18.82
C MET A 80 -14.35 -6.89 -18.19
N VAL A 81 -14.75 -6.74 -16.94
CA VAL A 81 -15.71 -7.63 -16.25
C VAL A 81 -17.05 -7.65 -16.99
N ASP A 82 -17.54 -6.49 -17.44
CA ASP A 82 -18.62 -6.37 -18.43
C ASP A 82 -18.07 -5.73 -19.71
N ALA A 83 -17.30 -6.50 -20.46
CA ALA A 83 -16.63 -5.99 -21.66
C ALA A 83 -17.60 -5.46 -22.73
N ARG A 84 -18.83 -5.98 -22.79
CA ARG A 84 -19.85 -5.54 -23.77
C ARG A 84 -20.44 -4.18 -23.39
N GLY A 85 -20.73 -3.95 -22.12
CA GLY A 85 -21.32 -2.71 -21.64
C GLY A 85 -20.27 -1.63 -21.36
N GLN A 86 -19.16 -1.99 -20.72
CA GLN A 86 -18.19 -1.04 -20.16
C GLN A 86 -16.78 -1.09 -20.78
N GLY A 87 -16.46 -2.11 -21.60
CA GLY A 87 -15.10 -2.30 -22.14
C GLY A 87 -14.54 -1.09 -22.91
N TRP A 88 -15.39 -0.27 -23.51
CA TRP A 88 -15.02 0.98 -24.18
C TRP A 88 -14.42 2.03 -23.21
N MET A 89 -14.73 1.95 -21.90
CA MET A 89 -14.22 2.85 -20.87
C MET A 89 -12.79 2.48 -20.43
N ALA A 90 -12.36 1.24 -20.63
CA ALA A 90 -11.07 0.72 -20.19
C ALA A 90 -9.87 1.59 -20.58
N PRO A 91 -9.68 2.02 -21.86
CA PRO A 91 -8.56 2.88 -22.24
C PRO A 91 -8.62 4.27 -21.59
N PHE A 92 -9.84 4.80 -21.36
CA PHE A 92 -10.01 6.08 -20.66
C PHE A 92 -9.64 5.96 -19.19
N ALA A 93 -10.05 4.92 -18.50
CA ALA A 93 -9.67 4.67 -17.12
C ALA A 93 -8.16 4.51 -16.97
N ALA A 94 -7.54 3.71 -17.86
CA ALA A 94 -6.09 3.53 -17.91
C ALA A 94 -5.31 4.82 -18.18
N ALA A 95 -5.91 5.83 -18.81
CA ALA A 95 -5.25 7.10 -19.10
C ALA A 95 -5.59 8.21 -18.09
N LEU A 96 -6.86 8.33 -17.70
CA LEU A 96 -7.34 9.45 -16.86
C LEU A 96 -6.86 9.32 -15.41
N LEU A 97 -6.84 8.10 -14.86
CA LEU A 97 -6.32 7.90 -13.50
C LEU A 97 -4.84 8.31 -13.40
N PRO A 98 -3.91 7.83 -14.25
CA PRO A 98 -2.53 8.30 -14.27
C PRO A 98 -2.40 9.81 -14.54
N ALA A 99 -3.24 10.38 -15.39
CA ALA A 99 -3.23 11.81 -15.68
C ALA A 99 -3.58 12.64 -14.44
N GLY A 100 -4.60 12.22 -13.68
CA GLY A 100 -4.98 12.82 -12.41
C GLY A 100 -3.91 12.69 -11.34
N LEU A 101 -3.36 11.49 -11.17
CA LEU A 101 -2.30 11.22 -10.19
C LEU A 101 -1.00 11.98 -10.53
N GLY A 102 -0.68 12.12 -11.81
CA GLY A 102 0.46 12.90 -12.29
C GLY A 102 0.41 14.38 -11.88
N LEU A 103 -0.78 14.96 -11.64
CA LEU A 103 -0.92 16.34 -11.17
C LEU A 103 -0.21 16.57 -9.84
N PHE A 104 -0.21 15.59 -8.94
CA PHE A 104 0.52 15.67 -7.67
C PHE A 104 2.02 15.82 -7.90
N TRP A 105 2.60 15.07 -8.82
CA TRP A 105 4.02 15.19 -9.17
C TRP A 105 4.33 16.49 -9.90
N GLY A 106 3.43 16.93 -10.79
CA GLY A 106 3.52 18.24 -11.42
C GLY A 106 3.60 19.36 -10.39
N ALA A 107 2.69 19.37 -9.41
CA ALA A 107 2.64 20.35 -8.34
C ALA A 107 3.86 20.27 -7.40
N ALA A 108 4.29 19.05 -7.02
CA ALA A 108 5.49 18.83 -6.23
C ALA A 108 6.73 19.47 -6.88
N LEU A 109 6.90 19.31 -8.18
CA LEU A 109 8.06 19.87 -8.89
C LEU A 109 7.96 21.37 -9.13
N VAL A 110 6.76 21.95 -9.13
CA VAL A 110 6.60 23.41 -9.05
C VAL A 110 7.15 23.93 -7.72
N ILE A 111 6.78 23.30 -6.60
CA ILE A 111 7.27 23.69 -5.26
C ILE A 111 8.79 23.53 -5.18
N TYR A 112 9.32 22.36 -5.58
CA TYR A 112 10.77 22.14 -5.65
C TYR A 112 11.48 23.24 -6.45
N ARG A 113 10.96 23.56 -7.62
CA ARG A 113 11.58 24.56 -8.52
C ARG A 113 11.42 25.98 -8.01
N TRP A 114 10.35 26.28 -7.32
CA TRP A 114 10.10 27.59 -6.66
C TRP A 114 11.07 27.83 -5.52
N LEU A 115 11.29 26.82 -4.66
CA LEU A 115 12.24 26.89 -3.54
C LEU A 115 13.69 27.07 -4.01
N ARG A 116 14.03 26.61 -5.21
CA ARG A 116 15.37 26.73 -5.84
C ARG A 116 16.52 26.42 -4.86
N PRO A 117 16.55 25.25 -4.23
CA PRO A 117 17.56 24.96 -3.22
C PRO A 117 18.98 25.04 -3.80
N GLU A 118 19.94 25.40 -2.94
CA GLU A 118 21.38 25.32 -3.31
C GLU A 118 21.76 23.87 -3.63
N ARG A 119 22.76 23.71 -4.47
CA ARG A 119 23.14 22.43 -5.08
C ARG A 119 23.28 21.25 -4.12
N PRO A 120 24.01 21.32 -2.98
CA PRO A 120 24.19 20.15 -2.12
C PRO A 120 22.87 19.67 -1.49
N TRP A 121 21.86 20.53 -1.35
CA TRP A 121 20.60 20.24 -0.67
C TRP A 121 19.46 19.81 -1.59
N ARG A 122 19.65 19.89 -2.91
CA ARG A 122 18.63 19.54 -3.91
C ARG A 122 18.00 18.17 -3.73
N PRO A 123 18.76 17.09 -3.47
CA PRO A 123 18.17 15.77 -3.26
C PRO A 123 17.17 15.74 -2.10
N LEU A 124 17.47 16.41 -0.98
CA LEU A 124 16.60 16.46 0.19
C LEU A 124 15.32 17.25 -0.08
N VAL A 125 15.44 18.40 -0.76
CA VAL A 125 14.27 19.26 -1.08
C VAL A 125 13.38 18.59 -2.12
N LEU A 126 13.96 17.89 -3.11
CA LEU A 126 13.19 17.11 -4.08
C LEU A 126 12.43 15.97 -3.40
N ALA A 127 13.13 15.22 -2.54
CA ALA A 127 12.52 14.15 -1.77
C ALA A 127 11.37 14.66 -0.90
N GLY A 128 11.59 15.78 -0.19
CA GLY A 128 10.55 16.41 0.63
C GLY A 128 9.34 16.85 -0.18
N ALA A 129 9.55 17.53 -1.31
CA ALA A 129 8.47 18.00 -2.16
C ALA A 129 7.65 16.82 -2.73
N LEU A 130 8.30 15.82 -3.31
CA LEU A 130 7.59 14.65 -3.86
C LEU A 130 6.90 13.86 -2.74
N THR A 131 7.56 13.59 -1.62
CA THR A 131 6.96 12.83 -0.51
C THR A 131 5.76 13.55 0.11
N ALA A 132 5.82 14.88 0.26
CA ALA A 132 4.67 15.65 0.75
C ALA A 132 3.45 15.51 -0.18
N PHE A 133 3.66 15.49 -1.49
CA PHE A 133 2.57 15.29 -2.45
C PHE A 133 2.14 13.83 -2.57
N GLU A 134 3.01 12.86 -2.33
CA GLU A 134 2.64 11.44 -2.17
C GLU A 134 1.78 11.24 -0.93
N TRP A 135 2.14 11.88 0.19
CA TRP A 135 1.33 11.89 1.39
C TRP A 135 -0.04 12.55 1.13
N LEU A 136 -0.05 13.70 0.46
CA LEU A 136 -1.28 14.39 0.09
C LEU A 136 -2.16 13.49 -0.81
N ARG A 137 -1.58 12.81 -1.82
CA ARG A 137 -2.27 11.86 -2.69
C ARG A 137 -2.89 10.70 -1.91
N GLY A 138 -2.25 10.27 -0.83
CA GLY A 138 -2.77 9.23 0.06
C GLY A 138 -3.90 9.68 0.99
N HIS A 139 -4.18 11.00 1.11
CA HIS A 139 -5.12 11.51 2.11
C HIS A 139 -6.25 12.36 1.53
N VAL A 140 -6.06 13.07 0.42
CA VAL A 140 -7.10 13.91 -0.19
C VAL A 140 -7.95 13.10 -1.17
N LEU A 141 -9.21 13.51 -1.36
CA LEU A 141 -10.16 12.84 -2.27
C LEU A 141 -10.29 11.34 -1.95
N THR A 142 -10.38 11.01 -0.67
CA THR A 142 -10.39 9.66 -0.08
C THR A 142 -9.05 8.93 -0.07
N GLY A 143 -8.05 9.46 -0.75
CA GLY A 143 -6.70 8.92 -0.83
C GLY A 143 -6.53 7.82 -1.89
N PHE A 144 -5.35 7.72 -2.48
CA PHE A 144 -4.94 6.61 -3.34
C PHE A 144 -3.43 6.37 -3.21
N PRO A 145 -2.92 5.81 -2.09
CA PRO A 145 -1.49 5.64 -1.84
C PRO A 145 -0.89 4.42 -2.55
N TRP A 146 -1.32 4.10 -3.76
CA TRP A 146 -0.83 2.98 -4.55
C TRP A 146 0.58 3.23 -5.07
N ASN A 147 1.49 2.25 -4.95
CA ASN A 147 2.87 2.29 -5.42
C ASN A 147 3.62 3.53 -4.91
N LEU A 148 3.73 3.70 -3.60
CA LEU A 148 4.63 4.71 -3.04
C LEU A 148 6.08 4.41 -3.46
N PRO A 149 6.90 5.42 -3.81
CA PRO A 149 8.31 5.19 -4.17
C PRO A 149 9.13 4.37 -3.15
N GLY A 150 8.78 4.43 -1.86
CA GLY A 150 9.38 3.60 -0.83
C GLY A 150 9.02 2.12 -0.90
N GLU A 151 7.89 1.78 -1.50
CA GLU A 151 7.42 0.40 -1.66
C GLU A 151 8.05 -0.33 -2.86
N THR A 152 8.98 0.33 -3.56
CA THR A 152 9.89 -0.29 -4.54
C THR A 152 10.69 -1.45 -3.94
N TRP A 153 11.04 -1.35 -2.67
CA TRP A 153 11.76 -2.41 -1.96
C TRP A 153 10.78 -3.53 -1.61
N PRO A 154 10.96 -4.76 -2.13
CA PRO A 154 10.03 -5.84 -1.84
C PRO A 154 9.83 -6.03 -0.35
N ALA A 155 8.58 -6.10 0.09
CA ALA A 155 8.23 -6.34 1.49
C ALA A 155 8.89 -7.64 1.99
N GLY A 156 9.32 -7.64 3.26
CA GLY A 156 10.08 -8.75 3.84
C GLY A 156 11.57 -8.76 3.49
N GLY A 157 12.03 -7.90 2.56
CA GLY A 157 13.43 -7.66 2.27
C GLY A 157 14.12 -6.79 3.33
N ALA A 158 15.46 -6.72 3.29
CA ALA A 158 16.22 -5.99 4.31
C ALA A 158 15.90 -4.48 4.31
N ILE A 159 15.88 -3.81 3.16
CA ILE A 159 15.62 -2.36 3.09
C ILE A 159 14.19 -2.03 3.50
N SER A 160 13.20 -2.85 3.16
CA SER A 160 11.81 -2.63 3.54
C SER A 160 11.59 -2.61 5.05
N GLN A 161 12.51 -3.24 5.84
CA GLN A 161 12.44 -3.20 7.30
C GLN A 161 12.54 -1.80 7.87
N ALA A 162 13.09 -0.83 7.13
CA ALA A 162 13.12 0.58 7.54
C ALA A 162 11.71 1.15 7.79
N ALA A 163 10.66 0.60 7.15
CA ALA A 163 9.27 0.98 7.39
C ALA A 163 8.83 0.78 8.85
N ALA A 164 9.47 -0.13 9.61
CA ALA A 164 9.21 -0.28 11.05
C ALA A 164 9.64 0.94 11.88
N TRP A 165 10.49 1.81 11.35
CA TRP A 165 10.94 3.05 12.01
C TRP A 165 10.28 4.29 11.44
N VAL A 166 10.15 4.37 10.10
CA VAL A 166 9.76 5.60 9.41
C VAL A 166 8.47 5.48 8.60
N GLY A 167 7.85 4.31 8.55
CA GLY A 167 6.68 4.01 7.70
C GLY A 167 6.99 4.00 6.20
N ALA A 168 6.00 3.67 5.38
CA ALA A 168 6.14 3.66 3.92
C ALA A 168 6.42 5.06 3.35
N TYR A 169 5.82 6.10 3.90
CA TYR A 169 6.08 7.49 3.47
C TYR A 169 7.48 7.97 3.85
N GLY A 170 7.98 7.64 5.05
CA GLY A 170 9.35 7.97 5.42
C GLY A 170 10.37 7.23 4.54
N LEU A 171 10.11 5.95 4.23
CA LEU A 171 10.93 5.18 3.29
C LEU A 171 10.84 5.73 1.86
N THR A 172 9.69 6.30 1.46
CA THR A 172 9.53 7.06 0.20
C THR A 172 10.49 8.23 0.15
N TRP A 173 10.55 9.04 1.22
CA TRP A 173 11.50 10.15 1.30
C TRP A 173 12.96 9.68 1.16
N ILE A 174 13.35 8.63 1.89
CA ILE A 174 14.71 8.08 1.84
C ILE A 174 15.05 7.59 0.43
N THR A 175 14.14 6.86 -0.20
CA THR A 175 14.33 6.32 -1.57
C THR A 175 14.49 7.45 -2.58
N LEU A 176 13.65 8.49 -2.51
CA LEU A 176 13.71 9.65 -3.40
C LEU A 176 14.98 10.47 -3.17
N ALA A 177 15.39 10.69 -1.91
CA ALA A 177 16.63 11.40 -1.59
C ALA A 177 17.86 10.67 -2.12
N ALA A 178 17.92 9.35 -1.91
CA ALA A 178 18.99 8.51 -2.44
C ALA A 178 19.02 8.54 -3.97
N ALA A 179 17.89 8.32 -4.63
CA ALA A 179 17.82 8.32 -6.09
C ALA A 179 18.18 9.68 -6.70
N ALA A 180 17.67 10.77 -6.12
CA ALA A 180 17.99 12.14 -6.57
C ALA A 180 19.48 12.47 -6.42
N GLY A 181 20.17 11.89 -5.43
CA GLY A 181 21.61 12.03 -5.24
C GLY A 181 22.42 11.63 -6.47
N PHE A 182 21.94 10.65 -7.25
CA PHE A 182 22.58 10.21 -8.51
C PHE A 182 22.44 11.22 -9.66
N ALA A 183 21.68 12.32 -9.51
CA ALA A 183 21.69 13.41 -10.49
C ALA A 183 22.95 14.29 -10.40
N ALA A 184 23.66 14.29 -9.27
CA ALA A 184 24.82 15.15 -9.05
C ALA A 184 25.94 14.96 -10.09
N PRO A 185 26.31 13.74 -10.55
CA PRO A 185 27.29 13.54 -11.63
C PRO A 185 26.97 14.27 -12.93
N LEU A 186 25.69 14.50 -13.20
CA LEU A 186 25.22 15.17 -14.41
C LEU A 186 25.18 16.69 -14.29
N THR A 187 25.07 17.21 -13.05
CA THR A 187 24.83 18.63 -12.78
C THR A 187 26.04 19.37 -12.20
N GLU A 188 26.91 18.65 -11.47
CA GLU A 188 28.00 19.24 -10.71
C GLU A 188 29.33 19.20 -11.47
N ARG A 189 30.19 20.23 -11.23
CA ARG A 189 31.53 20.34 -11.87
C ARG A 189 32.67 19.98 -10.91
N GLY A 190 32.52 20.25 -9.61
CA GLY A 190 33.52 19.93 -8.62
C GLY A 190 33.58 18.43 -8.32
N ARG A 191 34.76 17.87 -8.11
CA ARG A 191 34.93 16.43 -7.82
C ARG A 191 34.08 15.99 -6.62
N TRP A 192 34.16 16.72 -5.51
CA TRP A 192 33.41 16.39 -4.29
C TRP A 192 31.89 16.56 -4.46
N SER A 193 31.43 17.68 -5.02
CA SER A 193 30.01 17.92 -5.22
C SER A 193 29.39 16.93 -6.22
N ARG A 194 30.20 16.38 -7.14
CA ARG A 194 29.78 15.40 -8.13
C ARG A 194 29.61 14.01 -7.56
N PHE A 195 30.52 13.55 -6.70
CA PHE A 195 30.55 12.16 -6.25
C PHE A 195 30.09 11.94 -4.80
N ALA A 196 30.13 12.97 -3.93
CA ALA A 196 29.68 12.82 -2.55
C ALA A 196 28.19 12.47 -2.42
N PRO A 197 27.22 13.10 -3.14
CA PRO A 197 25.80 12.75 -3.01
C PRO A 197 25.50 11.29 -3.38
N PRO A 198 25.94 10.73 -4.53
CA PRO A 198 25.70 9.33 -4.83
C PRO A 198 26.46 8.38 -3.87
N ALA A 199 27.67 8.74 -3.40
CA ALA A 199 28.37 7.96 -2.39
C ALA A 199 27.60 7.89 -1.07
N LEU A 200 27.07 9.03 -0.58
CA LEU A 200 26.22 9.08 0.61
C LEU A 200 24.93 8.28 0.42
N ALA A 201 24.32 8.34 -0.77
CA ALA A 201 23.15 7.54 -1.10
C ALA A 201 23.45 6.04 -0.99
N ILE A 202 24.57 5.59 -1.59
CA ILE A 202 24.99 4.17 -1.53
C ILE A 202 25.27 3.77 -0.07
N CYS A 203 26.04 4.57 0.67
CA CYS A 203 26.34 4.30 2.09
C CYS A 203 25.04 4.21 2.93
N GLY A 204 24.10 5.13 2.70
CA GLY A 204 22.80 5.12 3.37
C GLY A 204 21.99 3.87 3.06
N LEU A 205 21.89 3.47 1.79
CA LEU A 205 21.18 2.26 1.38
C LEU A 205 21.87 0.98 1.92
N VAL A 206 23.19 0.94 1.96
CA VAL A 206 23.95 -0.17 2.56
C VAL A 206 23.69 -0.24 4.07
N ALA A 207 23.66 0.91 4.76
CA ALA A 207 23.36 0.96 6.19
C ALA A 207 21.91 0.49 6.48
N LEU A 208 20.94 0.92 5.67
CA LEU A 208 19.57 0.44 5.78
C LEU A 208 19.46 -1.06 5.52
N TRP A 209 20.14 -1.54 4.48
CA TRP A 209 20.20 -2.98 4.19
C TRP A 209 20.82 -3.76 5.35
N GLY A 210 21.94 -3.29 5.90
CA GLY A 210 22.63 -3.91 7.03
C GLY A 210 21.75 -3.93 8.29
N GLY A 211 21.12 -2.80 8.63
CA GLY A 211 20.19 -2.71 9.77
C GLY A 211 18.99 -3.62 9.62
N GLY A 212 18.38 -3.66 8.43
CA GLY A 212 17.29 -4.56 8.15
C GLY A 212 17.70 -6.04 8.14
N ALA A 213 18.86 -6.37 7.58
CA ALA A 213 19.40 -7.72 7.62
C ALA A 213 19.65 -8.20 9.06
N LEU A 214 20.13 -7.33 9.94
CA LEU A 214 20.28 -7.61 11.37
C LEU A 214 18.91 -7.86 12.03
N ARG A 215 17.90 -7.02 11.74
CA ARG A 215 16.55 -7.21 12.25
C ARG A 215 15.98 -8.56 11.83
N LEU A 216 16.18 -8.97 10.59
CA LEU A 216 15.68 -10.23 10.03
C LEU A 216 16.39 -11.48 10.59
N ARG A 217 17.52 -11.35 11.28
CA ARG A 217 18.23 -12.46 11.94
C ARG A 217 17.55 -12.95 13.21
N HIS A 218 16.60 -12.20 13.75
CA HIS A 218 15.84 -12.60 14.93
C HIS A 218 14.60 -13.37 14.48
N PRO A 219 14.61 -14.72 14.45
CA PRO A 219 13.43 -15.49 14.09
C PRO A 219 12.36 -15.29 15.16
N VAL A 220 11.12 -15.12 14.72
CA VAL A 220 9.98 -15.20 15.64
C VAL A 220 9.77 -16.67 15.93
N ALA A 221 9.96 -17.07 17.20
CA ALA A 221 9.74 -18.46 17.61
C ALA A 221 8.27 -18.84 17.34
N PRO A 222 8.00 -19.99 16.73
CA PRO A 222 6.64 -20.50 16.62
C PRO A 222 5.98 -20.61 18.00
N ASP A 223 4.72 -20.25 18.08
CA ASP A 223 3.91 -20.46 19.27
C ASP A 223 3.11 -21.78 19.11
N PRO A 224 3.40 -22.83 19.89
CA PRO A 224 2.65 -24.07 19.79
C PRO A 224 1.16 -23.93 20.09
N ALA A 225 0.79 -22.91 20.87
CA ALA A 225 -0.60 -22.57 21.22
C ALA A 225 -1.27 -21.64 20.22
N ALA A 226 -0.53 -21.17 19.20
CA ALA A 226 -1.12 -20.29 18.19
C ALA A 226 -2.26 -20.98 17.43
N PRO A 227 -3.33 -20.26 17.10
CA PRO A 227 -4.41 -20.82 16.29
C PRO A 227 -3.90 -21.21 14.90
N VAL A 228 -4.42 -22.31 14.37
CA VAL A 228 -4.19 -22.72 12.98
C VAL A 228 -5.23 -22.03 12.12
N ILE A 229 -4.75 -21.35 11.10
CA ILE A 229 -5.58 -20.63 10.14
C ILE A 229 -5.68 -21.43 8.85
N ARG A 230 -6.88 -21.60 8.34
CA ARG A 230 -7.17 -22.05 6.98
C ARG A 230 -7.58 -20.88 6.13
N ILE A 231 -6.87 -20.61 5.05
CA ILE A 231 -7.28 -19.64 4.03
C ILE A 231 -7.88 -20.42 2.87
N VAL A 232 -9.06 -20.01 2.42
CA VAL A 232 -9.76 -20.63 1.29
C VAL A 232 -9.64 -19.74 0.06
N GLN A 233 -9.03 -20.26 -1.01
CA GLN A 233 -8.94 -19.60 -2.32
C GLN A 233 -9.65 -20.46 -3.38
N PRO A 234 -10.87 -20.09 -3.81
CA PRO A 234 -11.68 -20.91 -4.71
C PRO A 234 -11.39 -20.69 -6.20
N ASP A 235 -10.60 -19.70 -6.58
CA ASP A 235 -10.38 -19.23 -7.96
C ASP A 235 -11.70 -18.84 -8.66
N VAL A 236 -12.43 -17.92 -8.06
CA VAL A 236 -13.67 -17.38 -8.61
C VAL A 236 -13.39 -16.02 -9.25
N ARG A 237 -13.47 -15.96 -10.58
CA ARG A 237 -13.31 -14.72 -11.34
C ARG A 237 -14.49 -13.78 -11.12
N GLN A 238 -14.28 -12.48 -11.32
CA GLN A 238 -15.29 -11.46 -11.06
C GLN A 238 -16.52 -11.62 -11.97
N GLU A 239 -16.32 -11.95 -13.25
CA GLU A 239 -17.42 -12.16 -14.20
C GLU A 239 -18.36 -13.30 -13.76
N ALA A 240 -17.78 -14.35 -13.15
CA ALA A 240 -18.56 -15.48 -12.66
C ALA A 240 -19.50 -15.12 -11.51
N LYS A 241 -19.18 -14.10 -10.73
CA LYS A 241 -19.99 -13.63 -9.60
C LYS A 241 -21.29 -12.93 -10.04
N TYR A 242 -21.32 -12.37 -11.26
CA TYR A 242 -22.50 -11.67 -11.78
C TYR A 242 -23.51 -12.60 -12.48
N SER A 243 -23.15 -13.86 -12.74
CA SER A 243 -24.10 -14.85 -13.28
C SER A 243 -24.83 -15.56 -12.14
N GLY A 244 -26.14 -15.34 -12.04
CA GLY A 244 -26.98 -15.95 -11.00
C GLY A 244 -26.92 -17.48 -10.96
N ASP A 245 -26.66 -18.13 -12.10
CA ASP A 245 -26.54 -19.59 -12.21
C ASP A 245 -25.30 -20.13 -11.47
N ASN A 246 -24.31 -19.29 -11.19
CA ASN A 246 -23.06 -19.70 -10.56
C ASN A 246 -23.09 -19.68 -9.02
N LEU A 247 -24.09 -19.05 -8.40
CA LEU A 247 -24.17 -18.89 -6.94
C LEU A 247 -23.97 -20.22 -6.20
N ARG A 248 -24.75 -21.23 -6.57
CA ARG A 248 -24.67 -22.56 -5.91
C ARG A 248 -23.31 -23.24 -6.14
N SER A 249 -22.75 -23.12 -7.33
CA SER A 249 -21.45 -23.71 -7.65
C SER A 249 -20.32 -23.02 -6.87
N ILE A 250 -20.35 -21.68 -6.75
CA ILE A 250 -19.39 -20.89 -5.96
C ILE A 250 -19.50 -21.30 -4.48
N PHE A 251 -20.71 -21.33 -3.94
CA PHE A 251 -20.94 -21.73 -2.54
C PHE A 251 -20.43 -23.14 -2.25
N THR A 252 -20.80 -24.13 -3.10
CA THR A 252 -20.33 -25.52 -2.96
C THR A 252 -18.80 -25.61 -3.02
N ARG A 253 -18.13 -24.80 -3.84
CA ARG A 253 -16.68 -24.75 -3.93
C ARG A 253 -16.05 -24.22 -2.63
N TYR A 254 -16.61 -23.17 -2.04
CA TYR A 254 -16.16 -22.68 -0.74
C TYR A 254 -16.33 -23.75 0.35
N LEU A 255 -17.49 -24.42 0.40
CA LEU A 255 -17.73 -25.49 1.38
C LEU A 255 -16.78 -26.67 1.21
N SER A 256 -16.58 -27.15 -0.02
CA SER A 256 -15.68 -28.28 -0.30
C SER A 256 -14.23 -27.99 0.09
N LEU A 257 -13.74 -26.77 -0.14
CA LEU A 257 -12.43 -26.34 0.28
C LEU A 257 -12.33 -26.13 1.80
N THR A 258 -13.40 -25.62 2.42
CA THR A 258 -13.49 -25.49 3.88
C THR A 258 -13.38 -26.86 4.57
N ALA A 259 -14.12 -27.86 4.06
CA ALA A 259 -14.12 -29.23 4.58
C ALA A 259 -12.93 -30.10 4.12
N ALA A 260 -12.00 -29.54 3.32
CA ALA A 260 -10.85 -30.31 2.83
C ALA A 260 -9.99 -30.84 3.99
N PRO A 261 -9.40 -32.04 3.89
CA PRO A 261 -8.53 -32.59 4.93
C PRO A 261 -7.43 -31.61 5.35
N ALA A 262 -7.24 -31.48 6.66
CA ALA A 262 -6.22 -30.57 7.20
C ALA A 262 -4.80 -31.11 6.92
N GLN A 263 -3.90 -30.19 6.56
CA GLN A 263 -2.48 -30.49 6.45
C GLN A 263 -1.78 -30.37 7.83
N GLY A 264 -2.10 -31.27 8.74
CA GLY A 264 -1.60 -31.26 10.12
C GLY A 264 -2.72 -31.09 11.14
N ARG A 265 -2.55 -30.19 12.13
CA ARG A 265 -3.60 -29.87 13.11
C ARG A 265 -4.80 -29.23 12.41
N ALA A 266 -6.01 -29.61 12.83
CA ALA A 266 -7.24 -29.00 12.33
C ALA A 266 -7.22 -27.46 12.51
N PRO A 267 -7.82 -26.71 11.58
CA PRO A 267 -7.90 -25.26 11.70
C PRO A 267 -8.76 -24.84 12.89
N ASP A 268 -8.37 -23.76 13.54
CA ASP A 268 -9.18 -23.07 14.54
C ASP A 268 -9.99 -21.94 13.88
N VAL A 269 -9.48 -21.43 12.75
CA VAL A 269 -10.08 -20.33 12.00
C VAL A 269 -10.05 -20.65 10.50
N VAL A 270 -11.18 -20.46 9.84
CA VAL A 270 -11.31 -20.50 8.37
C VAL A 270 -11.56 -19.09 7.85
N VAL A 271 -10.82 -18.65 6.84
CA VAL A 271 -10.92 -17.30 6.26
C VAL A 271 -11.38 -17.39 4.81
N TRP A 272 -12.54 -16.79 4.53
CA TRP A 272 -13.07 -16.58 3.19
C TRP A 272 -12.77 -15.14 2.74
N SER A 273 -12.58 -14.95 1.44
CA SER A 273 -12.23 -13.64 0.87
C SER A 273 -13.37 -12.63 0.95
N GLU A 274 -13.10 -11.37 0.58
CA GLU A 274 -14.11 -10.31 0.42
C GLU A 274 -15.18 -10.71 -0.61
N GLY A 275 -16.45 -10.46 -0.27
CA GLY A 275 -17.57 -10.81 -1.12
C GLY A 275 -17.54 -12.27 -1.57
N ALA A 276 -17.31 -13.19 -0.62
CA ALA A 276 -17.11 -14.61 -0.89
C ALA A 276 -18.27 -15.21 -1.66
N ILE A 277 -19.48 -14.97 -1.18
CA ILE A 277 -20.71 -15.48 -1.81
C ILE A 277 -21.47 -14.29 -2.39
N PRO A 278 -21.62 -14.22 -3.72
CA PRO A 278 -22.31 -13.10 -4.37
C PRO A 278 -23.81 -13.13 -4.08
N ASN A 279 -24.41 -11.95 -4.04
CA ASN A 279 -25.87 -11.74 -3.95
C ASN A 279 -26.54 -12.29 -2.68
N LEU A 280 -25.79 -12.71 -1.67
CA LEU A 280 -26.31 -13.11 -0.37
C LEU A 280 -25.68 -12.24 0.72
N SER A 281 -26.53 -11.68 1.57
CA SER A 281 -26.09 -10.94 2.76
C SER A 281 -25.56 -11.88 3.84
N ALA A 282 -24.78 -11.34 4.78
CA ALA A 282 -24.35 -12.08 5.95
C ALA A 282 -25.55 -12.62 6.76
N ASP A 283 -26.62 -11.82 6.86
CA ASP A 283 -27.85 -12.19 7.57
C ASP A 283 -28.52 -13.41 6.92
N GLU A 284 -28.57 -13.47 5.59
CA GLU A 284 -29.11 -14.63 4.86
C GLU A 284 -28.22 -15.87 4.99
N LEU A 285 -26.89 -15.69 4.90
CA LEU A 285 -25.92 -16.78 4.99
C LEU A 285 -25.86 -17.41 6.39
N LEU A 286 -26.09 -16.63 7.45
CA LEU A 286 -26.00 -17.07 8.85
C LEU A 286 -27.37 -17.23 9.52
N SER A 287 -28.48 -17.05 8.80
CA SER A 287 -29.84 -17.15 9.37
C SER A 287 -30.08 -18.52 10.00
N PRO A 288 -30.47 -18.56 11.29
CA PRO A 288 -30.78 -19.83 11.97
C PRO A 288 -31.91 -20.61 11.25
N GLY A 289 -31.69 -21.91 11.03
CA GLY A 289 -32.62 -22.76 10.28
C GLY A 289 -32.60 -22.53 8.77
N GLY A 290 -31.73 -21.65 8.26
CA GLY A 290 -31.49 -21.47 6.84
C GLY A 290 -30.52 -22.54 6.29
N GLY A 291 -30.82 -23.13 5.14
CA GLY A 291 -29.99 -24.19 4.55
C GLY A 291 -28.53 -23.75 4.27
N TRP A 292 -28.28 -22.44 4.10
CA TRP A 292 -26.94 -21.88 3.94
C TRP A 292 -26.13 -21.98 5.24
N ALA A 293 -26.70 -21.54 6.37
CA ALA A 293 -26.04 -21.58 7.67
C ALA A 293 -25.74 -23.02 8.12
N GLU A 294 -26.67 -23.94 7.88
CA GLU A 294 -26.50 -25.35 8.16
C GLU A 294 -25.36 -25.95 7.33
N ALA A 295 -25.33 -25.68 6.03
CA ALA A 295 -24.26 -26.16 5.15
C ALA A 295 -22.89 -25.60 5.51
N ILE A 296 -22.81 -24.31 5.94
CA ILE A 296 -21.57 -23.72 6.44
C ILE A 296 -21.13 -24.41 7.73
N ARG A 297 -22.03 -24.59 8.70
CA ARG A 297 -21.75 -25.27 9.96
C ARG A 297 -21.25 -26.70 9.72
N ASP A 298 -21.90 -27.44 8.81
CA ASP A 298 -21.54 -28.84 8.53
C ASP A 298 -20.21 -28.99 7.79
N ALA A 299 -19.71 -27.92 7.14
CA ALA A 299 -18.37 -27.88 6.55
C ALA A 299 -17.27 -27.51 7.56
N LEU A 300 -17.62 -27.05 8.74
CA LEU A 300 -16.73 -26.67 9.84
C LEU A 300 -16.74 -27.72 10.94
N HIS A 301 -15.68 -27.78 11.74
CA HIS A 301 -15.71 -28.54 13.00
C HIS A 301 -16.31 -27.69 14.13
N PRO A 302 -16.97 -28.29 15.11
CA PRO A 302 -17.46 -27.59 16.28
C PRO A 302 -16.34 -26.82 16.99
N GLY A 303 -16.54 -25.51 17.21
CA GLY A 303 -15.53 -24.63 17.82
C GLY A 303 -14.64 -23.89 16.80
N GLU A 304 -14.69 -24.21 15.50
CA GLU A 304 -14.00 -23.42 14.47
C GLU A 304 -14.73 -22.07 14.25
N THR A 305 -13.95 -21.03 14.00
CA THR A 305 -14.47 -19.70 13.64
C THR A 305 -14.33 -19.48 12.14
N LEU A 306 -15.44 -19.19 11.46
CA LEU A 306 -15.41 -18.66 10.09
C LEU A 306 -15.27 -17.14 10.14
N MET A 307 -14.26 -16.61 9.42
CA MET A 307 -14.15 -15.19 9.09
C MET A 307 -14.47 -15.02 7.61
N MET A 308 -15.59 -14.42 7.27
CA MET A 308 -16.01 -14.27 5.88
C MET A 308 -16.29 -12.81 5.50
N GLY A 309 -15.79 -12.42 4.32
CA GLY A 309 -16.20 -11.16 3.70
C GLY A 309 -17.58 -11.30 3.06
N ALA A 310 -18.54 -10.50 3.51
CA ALA A 310 -19.90 -10.46 2.99
C ALA A 310 -20.48 -9.05 3.11
N TYR A 311 -21.49 -8.71 2.34
CA TYR A 311 -22.25 -7.51 2.68
C TYR A 311 -23.29 -7.82 3.77
N ARG A 312 -23.61 -6.82 4.57
CA ARG A 312 -24.69 -6.90 5.56
C ARG A 312 -25.59 -5.67 5.48
N LEU A 313 -26.81 -5.84 5.91
CA LEU A 313 -27.79 -4.76 6.03
C LEU A 313 -27.96 -4.40 7.50
N ALA A 314 -27.95 -3.11 7.82
CA ALA A 314 -28.14 -2.64 9.19
C ALA A 314 -28.99 -1.37 9.21
N GLY A 315 -29.58 -1.08 10.37
CA GLY A 315 -30.45 0.08 10.58
C GLY A 315 -31.93 -0.21 10.36
N PRO A 316 -32.78 0.82 10.25
CA PRO A 316 -34.23 0.65 10.13
C PRO A 316 -34.62 -0.06 8.83
N GLN A 317 -35.55 -1.01 8.90
CA GLN A 317 -36.07 -1.77 7.73
C GLN A 317 -36.55 -0.86 6.58
N ALA A 318 -37.07 0.33 6.88
CA ALA A 318 -37.53 1.29 5.88
C ALA A 318 -36.41 1.94 5.05
N ARG A 319 -35.17 1.94 5.58
CA ARG A 319 -33.95 2.47 4.92
C ARG A 319 -32.73 1.71 5.42
N PRO A 320 -32.54 0.46 5.03
CA PRO A 320 -31.38 -0.29 5.44
C PRO A 320 -30.11 0.33 4.85
N ARG A 321 -29.03 0.33 5.63
CA ARG A 321 -27.69 0.68 5.16
C ARG A 321 -26.96 -0.58 4.77
N ALA A 322 -26.29 -0.56 3.64
CA ALA A 322 -25.49 -1.67 3.18
C ALA A 322 -24.02 -1.43 3.53
N TYR A 323 -23.38 -2.40 4.17
CA TYR A 323 -21.96 -2.36 4.52
C TYR A 323 -21.21 -3.52 3.86
N ASN A 324 -20.03 -3.25 3.33
CA ASN A 324 -19.05 -4.29 3.01
C ASN A 324 -18.35 -4.69 4.31
N SER A 325 -18.49 -5.93 4.75
CA SER A 325 -18.16 -6.33 6.11
C SER A 325 -17.31 -7.60 6.16
N LEU A 326 -16.53 -7.73 7.22
CA LEU A 326 -15.94 -8.98 7.67
C LEU A 326 -16.71 -9.47 8.89
N ILE A 327 -17.27 -10.67 8.82
CA ILE A 327 -18.06 -11.30 9.87
C ILE A 327 -17.23 -12.45 10.45
N ALA A 328 -17.11 -12.50 11.77
CA ALA A 328 -16.59 -13.64 12.50
C ALA A 328 -17.76 -14.43 13.10
N ALA A 329 -17.91 -15.68 12.74
CA ALA A 329 -18.97 -16.56 13.21
C ALA A 329 -18.42 -17.89 13.72
N LEU A 330 -18.74 -18.25 14.95
CA LEU A 330 -18.34 -19.48 15.63
C LEU A 330 -19.30 -20.61 15.26
N ALA A 331 -18.77 -21.76 14.84
CA ALA A 331 -19.55 -22.97 14.64
C ALA A 331 -19.88 -23.62 15.99
N THR A 332 -21.16 -23.65 16.35
CA THR A 332 -21.66 -24.26 17.58
C THR A 332 -22.59 -25.45 17.28
N PRO A 333 -22.86 -26.36 18.21
CA PRO A 333 -23.84 -27.42 18.02
C PRO A 333 -25.24 -26.90 17.66
N HIS A 334 -25.57 -25.66 18.01
CA HIS A 334 -26.88 -25.06 17.81
C HIS A 334 -26.97 -24.16 16.58
N GLY A 335 -25.89 -24.00 15.82
CA GLY A 335 -25.83 -23.13 14.62
C GLY A 335 -24.58 -22.26 14.60
N MET A 336 -24.56 -21.34 13.65
CA MET A 336 -23.50 -20.33 13.54
C MET A 336 -23.81 -19.15 14.47
N GLN A 337 -22.85 -18.79 15.33
CA GLN A 337 -22.96 -17.66 16.27
C GLN A 337 -22.03 -16.54 15.84
N GLU A 338 -22.57 -15.38 15.49
CA GLU A 338 -21.76 -14.19 15.24
C GLU A 338 -21.02 -13.76 16.50
N THR A 339 -19.71 -13.57 16.38
CA THR A 339 -18.81 -13.19 17.50
C THR A 339 -18.04 -11.91 17.23
N GLY A 340 -18.15 -11.34 16.02
CA GLY A 340 -17.53 -10.08 15.68
C GLY A 340 -17.90 -9.62 14.29
N VAL A 341 -18.00 -8.31 14.12
CA VAL A 341 -18.26 -7.64 12.84
C VAL A 341 -17.32 -6.45 12.70
N TYR A 342 -16.79 -6.31 11.49
CA TYR A 342 -16.07 -5.12 11.06
C TYR A 342 -16.66 -4.64 9.75
N ASP A 343 -17.15 -3.40 9.73
CA ASP A 343 -17.63 -2.74 8.53
C ASP A 343 -16.51 -1.91 7.90
N LYS A 344 -16.32 -2.05 6.60
CA LYS A 344 -15.30 -1.35 5.84
C LYS A 344 -15.41 0.16 6.04
N HIS A 345 -14.33 0.75 6.55
CA HIS A 345 -14.29 2.18 6.85
C HIS A 345 -13.89 3.01 5.62
N ARG A 346 -12.88 2.57 4.86
CA ARG A 346 -12.43 3.27 3.65
C ARG A 346 -12.92 2.57 2.39
N LEU A 347 -13.92 3.19 1.78
CA LEU A 347 -14.56 2.69 0.57
C LEU A 347 -13.75 3.04 -0.69
N VAL A 348 -13.88 2.20 -1.72
CA VAL A 348 -13.27 2.41 -3.04
C VAL A 348 -14.10 3.43 -3.83
N PRO A 349 -13.52 4.59 -4.21
CA PRO A 349 -14.21 5.54 -5.07
C PRO A 349 -14.57 4.92 -6.42
N PHE A 350 -15.74 5.22 -6.93
CA PHE A 350 -16.31 4.68 -8.17
C PHE A 350 -16.55 3.15 -8.20
N GLY A 351 -16.14 2.44 -7.16
CA GLY A 351 -16.37 1.00 -7.03
C GLY A 351 -17.43 0.67 -5.97
N GLU A 352 -17.41 1.36 -4.85
CA GLU A 352 -18.31 1.13 -3.71
C GLU A 352 -19.21 2.34 -3.40
N TYR A 353 -18.83 3.52 -3.85
CA TYR A 353 -19.64 4.73 -3.79
C TYR A 353 -19.27 5.69 -4.92
N LEU A 354 -20.19 6.59 -5.26
CA LEU A 354 -19.95 7.62 -6.27
C LEU A 354 -19.49 8.92 -5.58
N PRO A 355 -18.21 9.37 -5.76
CA PRO A 355 -17.76 10.66 -5.25
C PRO A 355 -18.59 11.79 -5.84
N ALA A 356 -18.94 12.82 -5.02
CA ALA A 356 -19.79 13.93 -5.44
C ALA A 356 -21.09 13.45 -6.16
N GLU A 357 -21.78 12.48 -5.58
CA GLU A 357 -22.97 11.85 -6.17
C GLU A 357 -24.00 12.86 -6.67
N SER A 358 -24.21 13.96 -5.92
CA SER A 358 -25.13 15.04 -6.31
C SER A 358 -24.81 15.69 -7.66
N VAL A 359 -23.54 15.65 -8.08
CA VAL A 359 -23.09 16.21 -9.36
C VAL A 359 -22.99 15.13 -10.43
N LEU A 360 -22.48 13.96 -10.11
CA LEU A 360 -22.19 12.92 -11.09
C LEU A 360 -23.41 12.06 -11.44
N LYS A 361 -24.34 11.87 -10.50
CA LYS A 361 -25.57 11.09 -10.73
C LYS A 361 -26.46 11.67 -11.84
N PRO A 362 -26.73 13.00 -11.91
CA PRO A 362 -27.48 13.58 -13.02
C PRO A 362 -26.80 13.45 -14.39
N LEU A 363 -25.48 13.21 -14.41
CA LEU A 363 -24.69 12.99 -15.63
C LEU A 363 -24.67 11.51 -16.07
N GLY A 364 -25.44 10.63 -15.41
CA GLY A 364 -25.52 9.20 -15.75
C GLY A 364 -24.33 8.35 -15.27
N PHE A 365 -23.44 8.86 -14.43
CA PHE A 365 -22.27 8.09 -13.98
C PHE A 365 -22.63 6.90 -13.08
N LYS A 366 -23.76 6.95 -12.36
CA LYS A 366 -24.20 5.83 -11.52
C LYS A 366 -24.55 4.61 -12.37
N ASP A 367 -25.26 4.83 -13.47
CA ASP A 367 -25.65 3.77 -14.39
C ASP A 367 -24.45 3.22 -15.18
N LEU A 368 -23.47 4.09 -15.49
CA LEU A 368 -22.22 3.70 -16.13
C LEU A 368 -21.33 2.82 -15.25
N ALA A 369 -21.33 3.06 -13.94
CA ALA A 369 -20.52 2.29 -13.00
C ALA A 369 -21.22 1.03 -12.48
N HIS A 370 -22.47 0.78 -12.85
CA HIS A 370 -23.34 -0.32 -12.36
C HIS A 370 -23.38 -0.38 -10.82
N ILE A 371 -23.23 0.77 -10.15
CA ILE A 371 -23.39 0.89 -8.71
C ILE A 371 -24.90 0.96 -8.42
N SER A 372 -25.54 -0.19 -8.32
CA SER A 372 -26.98 -0.27 -8.01
C SER A 372 -27.27 0.35 -6.65
N ASP A 373 -26.43 0.06 -5.65
CA ASP A 373 -26.49 0.60 -4.31
C ASP A 373 -25.08 0.90 -3.78
N SER A 374 -24.87 2.13 -3.29
CA SER A 374 -23.61 2.52 -2.65
C SER A 374 -23.53 1.88 -1.26
N PHE A 375 -22.34 1.38 -0.90
CA PHE A 375 -22.07 1.01 0.48
C PHE A 375 -21.94 2.25 1.36
N ASP A 376 -22.34 2.13 2.62
CA ASP A 376 -22.04 3.09 3.67
C ASP A 376 -20.66 2.79 4.27
N ALA A 377 -19.92 3.86 4.63
CA ALA A 377 -18.67 3.69 5.36
C ALA A 377 -18.93 3.24 6.79
N GLY A 378 -18.19 2.24 7.24
CA GLY A 378 -18.20 1.77 8.61
C GLY A 378 -17.60 2.80 9.59
N PRO A 379 -17.75 2.57 10.90
CA PRO A 379 -17.15 3.41 11.94
C PRO A 379 -15.60 3.38 11.84
N PRO A 380 -14.90 4.31 12.52
CA PRO A 380 -13.44 4.25 12.62
C PRO A 380 -12.96 2.86 13.07
N PRO A 381 -11.87 2.34 12.48
CA PRO A 381 -11.43 0.97 12.68
C PRO A 381 -11.08 0.69 14.14
N ARG A 382 -11.50 -0.47 14.62
CA ARG A 382 -11.16 -1.01 15.95
C ARG A 382 -10.86 -2.49 15.83
N PRO A 383 -9.93 -3.02 16.64
CA PRO A 383 -9.70 -4.45 16.69
C PRO A 383 -10.96 -5.21 17.13
N MET A 384 -11.22 -6.32 16.46
CA MET A 384 -12.23 -7.30 16.90
C MET A 384 -11.61 -8.27 17.91
N SER A 385 -12.43 -8.80 18.81
CA SER A 385 -12.05 -9.85 19.76
C SER A 385 -13.00 -11.03 19.63
N PRO A 386 -12.91 -11.83 18.55
CA PRO A 386 -13.76 -13.00 18.36
C PRO A 386 -13.54 -14.02 19.50
N ALA A 387 -14.59 -14.74 19.87
CA ALA A 387 -14.54 -15.70 20.96
C ALA A 387 -13.44 -16.75 20.74
N GLY A 388 -12.59 -16.97 21.74
CA GLY A 388 -11.53 -17.97 21.71
C GLY A 388 -10.31 -17.62 20.84
N LEU A 389 -10.28 -16.44 20.20
CA LEU A 389 -9.20 -16.01 19.33
C LEU A 389 -8.46 -14.79 19.85
N PRO A 390 -7.16 -14.64 19.52
CA PRO A 390 -6.45 -13.40 19.79
C PRO A 390 -7.11 -12.20 19.07
N PRO A 391 -7.07 -10.98 19.66
CA PRO A 391 -7.60 -9.79 19.05
C PRO A 391 -7.03 -9.57 17.64
N VAL A 392 -7.88 -9.22 16.69
CA VAL A 392 -7.55 -9.09 15.26
C VAL A 392 -7.98 -7.75 14.71
N GLN A 393 -7.12 -7.13 13.89
CA GLN A 393 -7.49 -5.99 13.07
C GLN A 393 -7.90 -6.46 11.69
N ALA A 394 -9.13 -6.14 11.29
CA ALA A 394 -9.61 -6.38 9.93
C ALA A 394 -9.14 -5.27 8.97
N LEU A 395 -8.81 -5.65 7.75
CA LEU A 395 -8.62 -4.78 6.59
C LEU A 395 -9.36 -5.39 5.40
N ILE A 396 -10.29 -4.66 4.83
CA ILE A 396 -11.02 -5.12 3.66
C ILE A 396 -10.44 -4.47 2.41
N CYS A 397 -9.78 -5.27 1.56
CA CYS A 397 -9.29 -4.92 0.22
C CYS A 397 -8.43 -3.63 0.24
N TYR A 398 -8.96 -2.56 -0.33
CA TYR A 398 -8.37 -1.23 -0.47
C TYR A 398 -7.78 -0.65 0.84
N GLU A 399 -8.33 -1.03 1.98
CA GLU A 399 -7.87 -0.56 3.29
C GLU A 399 -6.42 -0.92 3.59
N SER A 400 -5.90 -2.02 3.02
CA SER A 400 -4.51 -2.44 3.20
C SER A 400 -3.49 -1.48 2.57
N LEU A 401 -3.91 -0.53 1.75
CA LEU A 401 -3.05 0.50 1.18
C LEU A 401 -2.66 1.58 2.20
N PHE A 402 -3.46 1.79 3.24
CA PHE A 402 -3.37 2.94 4.15
C PHE A 402 -2.56 2.61 5.40
N PRO A 403 -1.35 3.21 5.56
CA PRO A 403 -0.51 2.96 6.74
C PRO A 403 -1.15 3.38 8.06
N ASP A 404 -1.93 4.47 8.06
CA ASP A 404 -2.59 5.05 9.22
C ASP A 404 -3.70 4.17 9.79
N LEU A 405 -4.38 3.38 8.96
CA LEU A 405 -5.61 2.68 9.35
C LEU A 405 -5.38 1.63 10.46
N VAL A 406 -4.30 0.85 10.36
CA VAL A 406 -3.95 -0.16 11.38
C VAL A 406 -3.44 0.52 12.65
N ARG A 407 -2.58 1.53 12.49
CA ARG A 407 -2.06 2.30 13.62
C ARG A 407 -3.18 2.98 14.41
N ASP A 408 -4.14 3.61 13.73
CA ASP A 408 -5.25 4.29 14.39
C ASP A 408 -6.12 3.28 15.16
N ALA A 409 -6.35 2.11 14.60
CA ALA A 409 -7.03 1.02 15.30
C ALA A 409 -6.26 0.55 16.55
N VAL A 410 -4.94 0.40 16.46
CA VAL A 410 -4.05 0.02 17.59
C VAL A 410 -4.10 1.07 18.68
N ASN A 411 -4.12 2.36 18.33
CA ASN A 411 -4.06 3.45 19.31
C ASN A 411 -5.43 3.81 19.91
N THR A 412 -6.54 3.55 19.21
CA THR A 412 -7.89 3.88 19.66
C THR A 412 -8.64 2.68 20.27
N GLY A 413 -8.17 1.47 20.00
CA GLY A 413 -8.75 0.23 20.52
C GLY A 413 -8.38 -0.01 21.98
N PRO A 414 -9.21 -0.77 22.74
CA PRO A 414 -8.93 -1.12 24.13
C PRO A 414 -7.76 -2.10 24.28
N VAL A 415 -7.44 -2.85 23.20
CA VAL A 415 -6.40 -3.89 23.17
C VAL A 415 -5.66 -3.83 21.85
N ARG A 416 -4.33 -3.98 21.88
CA ARG A 416 -3.53 -4.12 20.68
C ARG A 416 -3.90 -5.43 19.96
N PRO A 417 -4.18 -5.43 18.64
CA PRO A 417 -4.39 -6.66 17.89
C PRO A 417 -3.12 -7.52 17.90
N ALA A 418 -3.30 -8.83 17.91
CA ALA A 418 -2.20 -9.79 17.78
C ALA A 418 -1.85 -10.08 16.32
N TRP A 419 -2.77 -9.81 15.41
CA TRP A 419 -2.64 -10.06 13.96
C TRP A 419 -3.60 -9.19 13.15
N ILE A 420 -3.39 -9.21 11.84
CA ILE A 420 -4.23 -8.55 10.85
C ILE A 420 -4.87 -9.62 9.98
N VAL A 421 -6.17 -9.54 9.76
CA VAL A 421 -6.86 -10.31 8.71
C VAL A 421 -7.16 -9.36 7.55
N ASN A 422 -6.63 -9.68 6.36
CA ASN A 422 -6.88 -8.91 5.14
C ASN A 422 -7.68 -9.78 4.17
N VAL A 423 -8.96 -9.51 4.07
CA VAL A 423 -9.83 -10.10 3.03
C VAL A 423 -9.91 -9.16 1.85
N SER A 424 -9.67 -9.65 0.65
CA SER A 424 -9.61 -8.81 -0.56
C SER A 424 -10.27 -9.50 -1.74
N ASN A 425 -10.78 -8.70 -2.68
CA ASN A 425 -11.27 -9.19 -3.95
C ASN A 425 -10.39 -8.69 -5.11
N ASP A 426 -9.21 -9.30 -5.22
CA ASP A 426 -8.25 -8.95 -6.28
C ASP A 426 -8.68 -9.38 -7.69
N SER A 427 -9.86 -10.03 -7.84
CA SER A 427 -10.40 -10.42 -9.16
C SER A 427 -10.63 -9.22 -10.08
N TRP A 428 -10.82 -8.04 -9.50
CA TRP A 428 -10.96 -6.78 -10.24
C TRP A 428 -9.73 -6.37 -11.03
N PHE A 429 -8.56 -6.87 -10.64
CA PHE A 429 -7.27 -6.51 -11.25
C PHE A 429 -6.84 -7.49 -12.34
N GLY A 430 -7.60 -8.57 -12.57
CA GLY A 430 -7.25 -9.61 -13.52
C GLY A 430 -5.91 -10.30 -13.20
N VAL A 431 -5.35 -11.00 -14.19
CA VAL A 431 -4.03 -11.64 -14.10
C VAL A 431 -2.96 -10.64 -14.54
N THR A 432 -2.75 -9.60 -13.73
CA THR A 432 -1.86 -8.47 -14.03
C THR A 432 -0.85 -8.22 -12.90
N SER A 433 -0.17 -7.08 -12.93
CA SER A 433 0.69 -6.63 -11.83
C SER A 433 -0.09 -6.19 -10.58
N GLY A 434 -1.38 -5.84 -10.72
CA GLY A 434 -2.21 -5.30 -9.64
C GLY A 434 -2.23 -6.15 -8.37
N PRO A 435 -2.60 -7.44 -8.42
CA PRO A 435 -2.64 -8.31 -7.24
C PRO A 435 -1.29 -8.45 -6.53
N LEU A 436 -0.17 -8.46 -7.29
CA LEU A 436 1.18 -8.58 -6.73
C LEU A 436 1.64 -7.28 -6.06
N GLN A 437 1.28 -6.13 -6.64
CA GLN A 437 1.49 -4.82 -6.02
C GLN A 437 0.67 -4.70 -4.73
N HIS A 438 -0.59 -5.10 -4.77
CA HIS A 438 -1.48 -5.08 -3.62
C HIS A 438 -0.98 -5.96 -2.47
N LEU A 439 -0.47 -7.16 -2.78
CA LEU A 439 0.20 -8.03 -1.80
C LEU A 439 1.41 -7.32 -1.17
N ASN A 440 2.28 -6.72 -1.99
CA ASN A 440 3.46 -6.01 -1.50
C ASN A 440 3.08 -4.89 -0.53
N GLN A 441 2.10 -4.07 -0.89
CA GLN A 441 1.61 -2.94 -0.09
C GLN A 441 0.96 -3.42 1.21
N ALA A 442 0.10 -4.45 1.15
CA ALA A 442 -0.46 -5.06 2.35
C ALA A 442 0.62 -5.60 3.30
N SER A 443 1.68 -6.21 2.74
CA SER A 443 2.79 -6.75 3.54
C SER A 443 3.60 -5.67 4.26
N TYR A 444 3.61 -4.42 3.77
CA TYR A 444 4.20 -3.29 4.50
C TYR A 444 3.48 -3.00 5.81
N ARG A 445 2.17 -3.22 5.91
CA ARG A 445 1.41 -3.07 7.17
C ARG A 445 1.94 -4.00 8.26
N ALA A 446 2.38 -5.22 7.87
CA ALA A 446 3.02 -6.12 8.82
C ALA A 446 4.33 -5.55 9.37
N ILE A 447 5.17 -4.97 8.50
CA ILE A 447 6.47 -4.39 8.91
C ILE A 447 6.28 -3.18 9.81
N GLU A 448 5.35 -2.28 9.43
CA GLU A 448 5.05 -1.03 10.12
C GLU A 448 4.55 -1.25 11.54
N GLU A 449 3.66 -2.22 11.73
CA GLU A 449 3.02 -2.47 13.03
C GLU A 449 3.67 -3.62 13.81
N GLY A 450 4.51 -4.42 13.17
CA GLY A 450 5.07 -5.63 13.77
C GLY A 450 4.00 -6.70 14.00
N LEU A 451 3.00 -6.78 13.13
CA LEU A 451 1.89 -7.73 13.22
C LEU A 451 1.90 -8.70 12.04
N PRO A 452 1.66 -10.01 12.23
CA PRO A 452 1.47 -10.93 11.11
C PRO A 452 0.15 -10.64 10.38
N ILE A 453 0.10 -11.00 9.10
CA ILE A 453 -1.10 -10.84 8.26
C ILE A 453 -1.54 -12.20 7.72
N VAL A 454 -2.83 -12.45 7.81
CA VAL A 454 -3.54 -13.51 7.09
C VAL A 454 -4.31 -12.85 5.95
N ARG A 455 -3.88 -13.10 4.71
CA ARG A 455 -4.48 -12.51 3.51
C ARG A 455 -5.24 -13.55 2.72
N ALA A 456 -6.54 -13.33 2.50
CA ALA A 456 -7.43 -14.19 1.72
C ALA A 456 -7.96 -13.44 0.50
N THR A 457 -7.81 -14.04 -0.69
CA THR A 457 -8.32 -13.51 -1.96
C THR A 457 -9.00 -14.62 -2.76
N PRO A 458 -9.98 -14.32 -3.65
CA PRO A 458 -10.64 -15.35 -4.44
C PRO A 458 -9.77 -15.90 -5.58
N THR A 459 -8.96 -15.05 -6.23
CA THR A 459 -8.11 -15.38 -7.39
C THR A 459 -6.70 -14.77 -7.32
N GLY A 460 -6.51 -13.81 -6.42
CA GLY A 460 -5.24 -13.09 -6.21
C GLY A 460 -4.17 -13.96 -5.56
N VAL A 461 -3.37 -13.34 -4.70
CA VAL A 461 -2.39 -14.07 -3.89
C VAL A 461 -2.88 -14.12 -2.45
N SER A 462 -3.24 -15.31 -1.99
CA SER A 462 -3.51 -15.60 -0.58
C SER A 462 -2.24 -16.04 0.11
N ALA A 463 -2.01 -15.56 1.34
CA ALA A 463 -0.78 -15.88 2.06
C ALA A 463 -0.91 -15.68 3.58
N ILE A 464 -0.12 -16.44 4.33
CA ILE A 464 0.23 -16.11 5.71
C ILE A 464 1.58 -15.37 5.68
N ILE A 465 1.59 -14.17 6.24
CA ILE A 465 2.71 -13.22 6.21
C ILE A 465 3.17 -12.98 7.65
N ASP A 466 4.47 -13.09 7.92
CA ASP A 466 5.01 -12.83 9.25
C ASP A 466 5.10 -11.33 9.57
N ALA A 467 5.39 -11.00 10.81
CA ALA A 467 5.49 -9.62 11.29
C ALA A 467 6.70 -8.84 10.70
N TYR A 468 7.54 -9.48 9.90
CA TYR A 468 8.58 -8.83 9.09
C TYR A 468 8.14 -8.58 7.64
N GLY A 469 6.89 -8.90 7.29
CA GLY A 469 6.35 -8.76 5.94
C GLY A 469 6.77 -9.89 4.98
N ARG A 470 7.31 -11.01 5.47
CA ARG A 470 7.71 -12.17 4.66
C ARG A 470 6.56 -13.16 4.58
N ILE A 471 6.35 -13.68 3.38
CA ILE A 471 5.47 -14.84 3.23
C ILE A 471 6.10 -16.03 3.97
N VAL A 472 5.33 -16.68 4.83
CA VAL A 472 5.77 -17.90 5.53
C VAL A 472 6.00 -19.00 4.49
N PRO A 473 7.15 -19.70 4.49
CA PRO A 473 7.47 -20.71 3.49
C PRO A 473 6.38 -21.76 3.35
N GLY A 474 5.94 -22.03 2.11
CA GLY A 474 4.87 -22.97 1.80
C GLY A 474 3.46 -22.53 2.20
N ARG A 475 3.28 -21.26 2.61
CA ARG A 475 1.99 -20.72 3.04
C ARG A 475 1.50 -19.61 2.12
N ALA A 476 1.51 -19.86 0.81
CA ALA A 476 0.92 -18.99 -0.20
C ALA A 476 0.29 -19.79 -1.34
N LEU A 477 -0.79 -19.24 -1.89
CA LEU A 477 -1.38 -19.64 -3.17
C LEU A 477 -1.28 -18.45 -4.13
N GLY A 478 -0.71 -18.71 -5.30
CA GLY A 478 -0.54 -17.70 -6.35
C GLY A 478 -1.82 -17.38 -7.10
N LEU A 479 -1.68 -16.48 -8.07
CA LEU A 479 -2.76 -16.03 -8.96
C LEU A 479 -3.42 -17.22 -9.68
N GLY A 480 -4.76 -17.22 -9.74
CA GLY A 480 -5.55 -18.22 -10.48
C GLY A 480 -5.36 -19.65 -9.96
N ARG A 481 -5.00 -19.83 -8.71
CA ARG A 481 -4.88 -21.15 -8.08
C ARG A 481 -6.05 -21.41 -7.15
N THR A 482 -6.59 -22.63 -7.22
CA THR A 482 -7.61 -23.12 -6.28
C THR A 482 -6.93 -23.96 -5.19
N GLY A 483 -7.36 -23.77 -3.93
CA GLY A 483 -6.87 -24.59 -2.82
C GLY A 483 -7.05 -23.96 -1.46
N VAL A 484 -6.41 -24.56 -0.48
CA VAL A 484 -6.37 -24.08 0.91
C VAL A 484 -4.94 -23.93 1.38
N ILE A 485 -4.74 -23.02 2.33
CA ILE A 485 -3.47 -22.85 3.05
C ILE A 485 -3.76 -23.07 4.53
N ASP A 486 -3.19 -24.12 5.10
CA ASP A 486 -3.24 -24.36 6.55
C ASP A 486 -1.92 -23.94 7.19
N GLY A 487 -1.95 -23.13 8.23
CA GLY A 487 -0.73 -22.72 8.93
C GLY A 487 -0.98 -22.08 10.28
N ALA A 488 -0.07 -22.29 11.22
CA ALA A 488 -0.12 -21.60 12.50
C ALA A 488 0.05 -20.08 12.31
N LEU A 489 -0.71 -19.30 13.06
CA LEU A 489 -0.59 -17.84 13.08
C LEU A 489 0.80 -17.45 13.60
N PRO A 490 1.59 -16.69 12.82
CA PRO A 490 2.88 -16.22 13.30
C PRO A 490 2.72 -15.26 14.49
N ARG A 491 3.70 -15.23 15.37
CA ARG A 491 3.69 -14.35 16.54
C ARG A 491 3.92 -12.88 16.13
N ALA A 492 3.21 -11.97 16.79
CA ALA A 492 3.46 -10.54 16.69
C ALA A 492 4.82 -10.16 17.32
N LEU A 493 5.44 -9.13 16.75
CA LEU A 493 6.59 -8.44 17.36
C LEU A 493 6.13 -7.39 18.38
N PRO A 494 7.03 -6.91 19.25
CA PRO A 494 6.77 -5.69 20.01
C PRO A 494 6.38 -4.54 19.07
N ILE A 495 5.59 -3.59 19.59
CA ILE A 495 5.19 -2.41 18.84
C ILE A 495 6.41 -1.68 18.28
N THR A 496 6.39 -1.39 17.00
CA THR A 496 7.50 -0.74 16.28
C THR A 496 7.63 0.74 16.63
N THR A 497 8.71 1.37 16.19
CA THR A 497 8.84 2.84 16.30
C THR A 497 7.75 3.56 15.52
N TYR A 498 7.45 3.09 14.29
CA TYR A 498 6.36 3.66 13.49
C TYR A 498 5.00 3.44 14.16
N GLY A 499 4.71 2.26 14.66
CA GLY A 499 3.46 1.97 15.37
C GLY A 499 3.21 2.88 16.58
N ARG A 500 4.30 3.34 17.25
CA ARG A 500 4.21 4.30 18.37
C ARG A 500 4.12 5.76 17.92
N ALA A 501 4.99 6.15 16.97
CA ALA A 501 5.20 7.55 16.59
C ALA A 501 4.38 7.98 15.38
N GLY A 502 3.83 7.03 14.62
CA GLY A 502 3.06 7.30 13.39
C GLY A 502 3.86 8.11 12.39
N GLU A 503 3.29 9.20 11.92
CA GLU A 503 3.90 10.11 10.94
C GLU A 503 4.97 11.05 11.55
N GLY A 504 5.30 10.93 12.84
CA GLY A 504 6.32 11.74 13.48
C GLY A 504 7.68 11.73 12.77
N PRO A 505 8.23 10.54 12.43
CA PRO A 505 9.47 10.44 11.64
C PRO A 505 9.37 11.10 10.26
N LEU A 506 8.25 10.97 9.55
CA LEU A 506 8.01 11.68 8.29
C LEU A 506 8.03 13.19 8.50
N ALA A 507 7.35 13.71 9.52
CA ALA A 507 7.33 15.13 9.82
C ALA A 507 8.75 15.69 10.04
N LEU A 508 9.62 14.94 10.73
CA LEU A 508 11.02 15.30 10.89
C LEU A 508 11.78 15.34 9.56
N LEU A 509 11.58 14.37 8.67
CA LEU A 509 12.20 14.32 7.35
C LEU A 509 11.74 15.47 6.46
N LEU A 510 10.45 15.82 6.51
CA LEU A 510 9.90 16.98 5.80
C LEU A 510 10.43 18.30 6.37
N ALA A 511 10.56 18.42 7.70
CA ALA A 511 11.18 19.57 8.34
C ALA A 511 12.66 19.74 7.94
N LEU A 512 13.41 18.63 7.83
CA LEU A 512 14.78 18.63 7.32
C LEU A 512 14.82 19.15 5.86
N SER A 513 13.88 18.72 5.02
CA SER A 513 13.78 19.20 3.64
C SER A 513 13.46 20.68 3.56
N LEU A 514 12.56 21.18 4.40
CA LEU A 514 12.25 22.62 4.51
C LEU A 514 13.47 23.40 5.00
N ALA A 515 14.16 22.94 6.04
CA ALA A 515 15.40 23.56 6.51
C ALA A 515 16.47 23.64 5.41
N ALA A 516 16.61 22.57 4.62
CA ALA A 516 17.50 22.53 3.47
C ALA A 516 17.10 23.49 2.34
N ALA A 517 15.85 23.93 2.27
CA ALA A 517 15.35 24.85 1.25
C ALA A 517 15.61 26.33 1.60
N PHE A 518 15.77 26.70 2.87
CA PHE A 518 15.90 28.09 3.30
C PHE A 518 17.34 28.60 3.26
N PRO A 519 17.65 29.64 2.44
CA PRO A 519 19.00 30.20 2.32
C PRO A 519 19.60 30.73 3.65
N GLY A 520 18.76 31.26 4.53
CA GLY A 520 19.20 31.75 5.85
C GLY A 520 19.75 30.68 6.77
N LEU A 521 19.12 29.49 6.79
CA LEU A 521 19.62 28.34 7.56
C LEU A 521 20.90 27.77 6.93
N GLN A 522 21.02 27.82 5.60
CA GLN A 522 22.24 27.45 4.88
C GLN A 522 23.40 28.40 5.19
N ALA A 523 23.14 29.71 5.30
CA ALA A 523 24.13 30.71 5.70
C ALA A 523 24.61 30.50 7.14
N LEU A 524 23.70 30.21 8.08
CA LEU A 524 24.01 29.91 9.46
C LEU A 524 24.86 28.63 9.59
N ALA A 525 24.53 27.58 8.85
CA ALA A 525 25.31 26.34 8.81
C ALA A 525 26.74 26.58 8.28
N LYS A 526 26.89 27.44 7.26
CA LYS A 526 28.21 27.85 6.75
C LYS A 526 28.99 28.65 7.78
N GLN A 527 28.38 29.56 8.52
CA GLN A 527 29.01 30.32 9.59
C GLN A 527 29.50 29.40 10.73
N LEU A 528 28.66 28.48 11.18
CA LEU A 528 29.02 27.51 12.22
C LEU A 528 30.17 26.59 11.79
N ALA A 529 30.18 26.15 10.54
CA ALA A 529 31.31 25.36 10.00
C ALA A 529 32.60 26.14 9.91
N MET A 530 32.56 27.44 9.60
CA MET A 530 33.76 28.31 9.56
C MET A 530 34.28 28.63 10.97
N THR A 531 33.41 28.83 11.95
CA THR A 531 33.82 29.07 13.35
C THR A 531 34.43 27.83 13.98
N SER A 532 33.93 26.62 13.67
CA SER A 532 34.55 25.37 14.14
C SER A 532 35.94 25.14 13.52
N SER A 533 36.14 25.47 12.26
CA SER A 533 37.45 25.34 11.58
C SER A 533 38.46 26.40 12.03
N ALA A 534 38.01 27.59 12.45
CA ALA A 534 38.87 28.64 13.00
C ALA A 534 39.34 28.32 14.43
N GLY A 535 38.53 27.60 15.23
CA GLY A 535 38.93 27.12 16.56
C GLY A 535 40.08 26.13 16.55
N TRP A 536 40.14 25.27 15.53
CA TRP A 536 41.20 24.27 15.39
C TRP A 536 42.58 24.86 14.98
N ARG A 537 42.60 26.04 14.36
CA ARG A 537 43.86 26.72 13.97
C ARG A 537 44.54 27.49 15.12
N LYS A 538 43.84 27.86 16.19
CA LYS A 538 44.36 28.62 17.32
C LYS A 538 45.11 27.79 18.39
N HIS A 539 45.06 26.49 18.32
CA HIS A 539 45.75 25.59 19.27
C HIS A 539 47.03 24.93 18.71
N ARG A 540 47.68 25.50 17.70
CA ARG A 540 49.07 25.14 17.42
C ARG A 540 49.96 25.94 18.37
N LEU A 541 50.50 25.25 19.37
CA LEU A 541 51.52 25.76 20.30
C LEU A 541 52.71 26.33 19.50
N PRO A 542 53.31 27.45 19.93
CA PRO A 542 54.54 27.95 19.33
C PRO A 542 55.65 26.93 19.58
N SER A 543 56.41 26.60 18.54
CA SER A 543 57.61 25.79 18.61
C SER A 543 58.66 26.55 19.46
N VAL A 544 58.99 25.96 20.60
CA VAL A 544 60.16 26.40 21.39
C VAL A 544 61.46 26.11 20.60
N ARG A 545 62.26 27.16 20.39
CA ARG A 545 63.62 27.03 19.97
C ARG A 545 64.53 26.78 21.20
#